data_143959cfe4837ec10e1fd627a2db0a1e
#
_entry.id   143959cfe4837ec10e1fd627a2db0a1e
#
_cell.length_a   1.000
_cell.length_b   1.000
_cell.length_c   1.000
_cell.angle_alpha   90.00
_cell.angle_beta   90.00
_cell.angle_gamma   90.00
#
_symmetry.space_group_name_H-M   'P 1'
#
loop_
_entity.id
_entity.type
_entity.pdbx_description
1 polymer ?
#
loop_
_entity_poly.entity_id
_entity_poly.type
_entity_poly.pdbx_seq_one_letter_code
_entity_poly.pdbx_strand_id
1 'polypeptide(L)'
;VGKAVQIAAELERRGVVATRHDPAAELNVTGDGTTEAAGQTPPSLDQAAGLVASLAAEIVQSAPANSESTAVSDEVSARLGSLQKMVENLSRSAHFRGSDEIPPELFEIFTQLIDADMEDEIARELIFGLRQKATPEQIADPTASRALLSAMVESDIRCTSPILVEPGHRRIVALVGPTGVGKTTTIAKLAANFRLRDGIKMGLVTVDTYRIAAVEQLRTYAEIIDLPMKVVTNPQEMRQALDELAGLDLILIDTAGRSPRDEPRIQELKTMLDEADVDEIHVVLSLTASVRSIRMTCEQFGAVNPTALILTKLDEA
;
A
#
# COMPACT_ATOMS: atom_id res chain seq x y z
N VAL A 1 6.40 -4.53 0.28
CA VAL A 1 6.35 -4.46 1.75
C VAL A 1 6.53 -3.02 2.21
N GLY A 2 7.55 -2.27 1.73
CA GLY A 2 7.84 -0.91 2.16
C GLY A 2 6.67 0.07 2.07
N LYS A 3 5.98 0.14 0.92
CA LYS A 3 4.83 1.04 0.73
C LYS A 3 3.64 0.70 1.64
N ALA A 4 3.38 -0.59 1.87
CA ALA A 4 2.29 -1.02 2.75
C ALA A 4 2.53 -0.60 4.21
N VAL A 5 3.78 -0.65 4.66
CA VAL A 5 4.19 -0.22 6.00
C VAL A 5 4.05 1.29 6.19
N GLN A 6 4.46 2.08 5.19
CA GLN A 6 4.29 3.53 5.22
C GLN A 6 2.81 3.94 5.30
N ILE A 7 1.98 3.24 4.52
CA ILE A 7 0.53 3.46 4.52
C ILE A 7 -0.05 3.10 5.89
N ALA A 8 0.35 1.97 6.47
CA ALA A 8 -0.12 1.56 7.78
C ALA A 8 0.27 2.57 8.88
N ALA A 9 1.52 3.03 8.91
CA ALA A 9 2.00 4.01 9.88
C ALA A 9 1.28 5.37 9.76
N GLU A 10 1.03 5.87 8.55
CA GLU A 10 0.29 7.12 8.33
C GLU A 10 -1.17 7.01 8.78
N LEU A 11 -1.76 5.84 8.60
CA LEU A 11 -3.14 5.57 8.95
C LEU A 11 -3.35 5.42 10.46
N GLU A 12 -2.38 4.81 11.16
CA GLU A 12 -2.37 4.76 12.62
C GLU A 12 -2.33 6.15 13.26
N ARG A 13 -1.51 7.06 12.74
CA ARG A 13 -1.48 8.46 13.19
C ARG A 13 -2.85 9.14 13.07
N ARG A 14 -3.74 8.60 12.22
CA ARG A 14 -5.08 9.15 11.95
C ARG A 14 -6.23 8.31 12.51
N GLY A 15 -5.95 7.23 13.24
CA GLY A 15 -6.96 6.40 13.89
C GLY A 15 -7.77 5.50 12.94
N VAL A 16 -7.28 5.25 11.72
CA VAL A 16 -7.94 4.37 10.73
C VAL A 16 -7.31 2.98 10.78
N VAL A 17 -8.11 1.94 10.87
CA VAL A 17 -7.65 0.55 11.05
C VAL A 17 -7.80 -0.25 9.75
N ALA A 18 -6.76 -1.01 9.34
CA ALA A 18 -6.74 -1.79 8.09
C ALA A 18 -7.32 -3.21 8.25
N THR A 19 -8.13 -3.66 7.29
CA THR A 19 -8.66 -5.03 7.24
C THR A 19 -7.81 -5.94 6.36
N ARG A 20 -7.37 -7.09 6.89
CA ARG A 20 -6.65 -8.12 6.13
C ARG A 20 -7.65 -9.20 5.69
N HIS A 21 -7.75 -9.43 4.38
CA HIS A 21 -8.37 -10.62 3.82
C HIS A 21 -7.25 -11.60 3.48
N ASP A 22 -7.22 -12.75 4.14
CA ASP A 22 -6.20 -13.78 3.93
C ASP A 22 -6.70 -14.81 2.89
N PRO A 23 -6.11 -14.88 1.68
CA PRO A 23 -6.43 -15.90 0.67
C PRO A 23 -5.37 -16.99 0.60
N ALA A 24 -4.67 -17.32 1.66
CA ALA A 24 -3.56 -18.26 1.57
C ALA A 24 -3.61 -19.39 2.59
N ALA A 25 -4.26 -20.45 2.21
CA ALA A 25 -3.66 -21.77 2.39
C ALA A 25 -3.04 -22.17 1.03
N GLU A 26 -1.77 -22.60 1.07
CA GLU A 26 -1.01 -23.26 0.00
C GLU A 26 -0.17 -22.38 -0.95
N LEU A 27 1.15 -22.36 -0.67
CA LEU A 27 2.18 -22.81 -1.62
C LEU A 27 3.55 -22.89 -0.92
N ASN A 28 3.97 -24.12 -0.63
CA ASN A 28 5.35 -24.49 -0.33
C ASN A 28 6.21 -24.34 -1.60
N VAL A 29 7.32 -23.62 -1.52
CA VAL A 29 8.45 -23.80 -2.45
C VAL A 29 9.75 -23.81 -1.66
N THR A 30 10.34 -24.98 -1.59
CA THR A 30 11.71 -25.24 -1.19
C THR A 30 12.66 -24.87 -2.35
N GLY A 31 13.75 -24.19 -2.05
CA GLY A 31 14.83 -23.91 -3.02
C GLY A 31 16.12 -23.54 -2.31
N ASP A 32 16.98 -24.53 -2.21
CA ASP A 32 18.34 -24.54 -1.69
C ASP A 32 19.32 -23.84 -2.66
N GLY A 33 20.33 -23.13 -2.16
CA GLY A 33 21.35 -22.53 -3.01
C GLY A 33 22.39 -21.71 -2.26
N THR A 34 23.32 -22.40 -1.64
CA THR A 34 24.58 -21.87 -1.06
C THR A 34 25.52 -21.33 -2.12
N THR A 35 26.15 -20.18 -1.89
CA THR A 35 27.50 -19.88 -2.37
C THR A 35 28.22 -18.90 -1.44
N GLU A 36 29.35 -19.35 -0.91
CA GLU A 36 30.33 -18.59 -0.13
C GLU A 36 31.07 -17.57 -0.98
N ALA A 37 31.34 -16.37 -0.43
CA ALA A 37 32.47 -15.56 -0.86
C ALA A 37 32.99 -14.69 0.30
N ALA A 38 34.31 -14.74 0.42
CA ALA A 38 35.17 -14.31 1.49
C ALA A 38 35.22 -12.79 1.77
N GLY A 39 35.57 -12.47 3.03
CA GLY A 39 35.63 -11.13 3.60
C GLY A 39 36.71 -10.21 3.02
N GLN A 40 36.38 -8.94 2.95
CA GLN A 40 37.33 -7.83 2.90
C GLN A 40 36.77 -6.66 3.71
N THR A 41 37.60 -6.06 4.52
CA THR A 41 37.36 -4.89 5.36
C THR A 41 37.04 -3.66 4.49
N PRO A 42 36.03 -2.84 4.80
CA PRO A 42 35.70 -1.67 3.97
C PRO A 42 36.77 -0.57 4.11
N PRO A 43 37.10 0.13 3.01
CA PRO A 43 38.09 1.22 3.01
C PRO A 43 37.55 2.49 3.70
N SER A 44 38.44 3.29 4.28
CA SER A 44 38.11 4.57 4.90
C SER A 44 37.57 5.60 3.90
N LEU A 45 36.79 6.58 4.35
CA LEU A 45 36.15 7.61 3.51
C LEU A 45 37.11 8.34 2.55
N ASP A 46 38.34 8.59 2.99
CA ASP A 46 39.39 9.22 2.15
C ASP A 46 39.90 8.25 1.05
N GLN A 47 39.89 6.94 1.29
CA GLN A 47 40.26 5.94 0.29
C GLN A 47 39.14 5.74 -0.74
N ALA A 48 37.87 5.84 -0.32
CA ALA A 48 36.72 5.76 -1.22
C ALA A 48 36.65 6.98 -2.16
N ALA A 49 36.92 8.17 -1.65
CA ALA A 49 36.97 9.40 -2.46
C ALA A 49 38.13 9.37 -3.47
N GLY A 50 39.28 8.84 -3.07
CA GLY A 50 40.42 8.65 -3.96
C GLY A 50 40.18 7.61 -5.08
N LEU A 51 39.47 6.53 -4.77
CA LEU A 51 39.11 5.51 -5.74
C LEU A 51 38.08 6.01 -6.76
N VAL A 52 37.12 6.81 -6.34
CA VAL A 52 36.11 7.41 -7.24
C VAL A 52 36.74 8.44 -8.17
N ALA A 53 37.68 9.25 -7.67
CA ALA A 53 38.42 10.21 -8.50
C ALA A 53 39.34 9.52 -9.51
N SER A 54 39.98 8.41 -9.13
CA SER A 54 40.84 7.60 -10.01
C SER A 54 40.02 6.90 -11.12
N LEU A 55 38.88 6.31 -10.79
CA LEU A 55 37.98 5.66 -11.75
C LEU A 55 37.34 6.67 -12.72
N ALA A 56 37.00 7.87 -12.25
CA ALA A 56 36.49 8.93 -13.10
C ALA A 56 37.54 9.43 -14.11
N ALA A 57 38.81 9.51 -13.71
CA ALA A 57 39.90 9.89 -14.58
C ALA A 57 40.22 8.83 -15.65
N GLU A 58 40.09 7.54 -15.30
CA GLU A 58 40.34 6.41 -16.21
C GLU A 58 39.22 6.26 -17.27
N ILE A 59 37.97 6.54 -16.91
CA ILE A 59 36.81 6.56 -17.83
C ILE A 59 36.91 7.70 -18.85
N VAL A 60 37.44 8.85 -18.45
CA VAL A 60 37.64 10.03 -19.37
C VAL A 60 38.77 9.80 -20.35
N GLN A 61 39.80 8.99 -20.00
CA GLN A 61 40.95 8.73 -20.88
C GLN A 61 40.73 7.55 -21.83
N SER A 62 39.71 6.74 -21.67
CA SER A 62 39.46 5.51 -22.47
C SER A 62 38.34 5.65 -23.52
N ALA A 63 37.83 6.87 -23.78
CA ALA A 63 36.79 7.07 -24.77
C ALA A 63 37.33 7.13 -26.20
N PRO A 64 37.07 6.18 -27.11
CA PRO A 64 37.38 6.31 -28.51
C PRO A 64 36.37 7.25 -29.18
N ALA A 65 36.91 8.22 -29.94
CA ALA A 65 36.13 9.07 -30.80
C ALA A 65 35.58 8.24 -31.97
N ASN A 66 34.35 7.75 -31.88
CA ASN A 66 33.52 7.51 -33.04
C ASN A 66 32.04 7.24 -32.66
N SER A 67 31.20 7.82 -33.47
CA SER A 67 29.75 7.89 -33.50
C SER A 67 29.07 6.51 -33.45
N GLU A 68 28.48 6.18 -32.29
CA GLU A 68 27.30 5.31 -32.07
C GLU A 68 27.06 5.21 -30.56
N SER A 69 26.55 6.27 -29.90
CA SER A 69 26.52 6.26 -28.45
C SER A 69 25.36 7.00 -27.79
N THR A 70 24.13 6.79 -28.22
CA THR A 70 23.00 7.26 -27.41
C THR A 70 22.63 6.28 -26.29
N ALA A 71 22.74 4.97 -26.50
CA ALA A 71 22.39 3.96 -25.50
C ALA A 71 23.41 3.84 -24.34
N VAL A 72 24.70 4.01 -24.63
CA VAL A 72 25.78 3.97 -23.60
C VAL A 72 25.76 5.24 -22.75
N SER A 73 25.39 6.38 -23.33
CA SER A 73 25.26 7.66 -22.62
C SER A 73 24.12 7.62 -21.59
N ASP A 74 22.99 6.96 -21.91
CA ASP A 74 21.84 6.88 -21.01
C ASP A 74 22.11 5.92 -19.83
N GLU A 75 22.82 4.83 -20.06
CA GLU A 75 23.22 3.90 -18.98
C GLU A 75 24.27 4.52 -18.05
N VAL A 76 25.25 5.23 -18.60
CA VAL A 76 26.25 5.98 -17.80
C VAL A 76 25.58 7.11 -17.02
N SER A 77 24.63 7.82 -17.63
CA SER A 77 23.86 8.88 -16.96
C SER A 77 22.98 8.34 -15.85
N ALA A 78 22.37 7.17 -16.04
CA ALA A 78 21.58 6.49 -15.00
C ALA A 78 22.46 6.04 -13.83
N ARG A 79 23.66 5.47 -14.10
CA ARG A 79 24.63 5.09 -13.07
C ARG A 79 25.24 6.29 -12.34
N LEU A 80 25.54 7.38 -13.05
CA LEU A 80 25.96 8.63 -12.43
C LEU A 80 24.86 9.23 -11.55
N GLY A 81 23.61 9.19 -11.98
CA GLY A 81 22.45 9.63 -11.17
C GLY A 81 22.26 8.80 -9.91
N SER A 82 22.49 7.49 -9.97
CA SER A 82 22.42 6.62 -8.78
C SER A 82 23.60 6.85 -7.83
N LEU A 83 24.81 7.07 -8.35
CA LEU A 83 25.98 7.43 -7.54
C LEU A 83 25.84 8.82 -6.92
N GLN A 84 25.30 9.80 -7.63
CA GLN A 84 25.01 11.12 -7.08
C GLN A 84 23.99 11.06 -5.93
N LYS A 85 22.91 10.28 -6.09
CA LYS A 85 21.94 10.04 -5.01
C LYS A 85 22.58 9.35 -3.80
N MET A 86 23.50 8.40 -4.05
CA MET A 86 24.20 7.70 -2.98
C MET A 86 25.17 8.64 -2.24
N VAL A 87 25.90 9.50 -2.94
CA VAL A 87 26.78 10.54 -2.35
C VAL A 87 25.96 11.62 -1.62
N GLU A 88 24.80 12.00 -2.16
CA GLU A 88 23.90 12.95 -1.51
C GLU A 88 23.30 12.39 -0.21
N ASN A 89 22.94 11.12 -0.22
CA ASN A 89 22.46 10.41 0.99
C ASN A 89 23.58 10.25 2.02
N LEU A 90 24.80 9.91 1.61
CA LEU A 90 25.98 9.89 2.48
C LEU A 90 26.32 11.27 3.03
N SER A 91 26.20 12.33 2.23
CA SER A 91 26.45 13.71 2.65
C SER A 91 25.39 14.22 3.62
N ARG A 92 24.11 13.87 3.42
CA ARG A 92 23.03 14.16 4.39
C ARG A 92 23.26 13.43 5.70
N SER A 93 23.70 12.18 5.67
CA SER A 93 24.03 11.39 6.88
C SER A 93 25.21 12.00 7.65
N ALA A 94 26.17 12.63 6.98
CA ALA A 94 27.33 13.28 7.61
C ALA A 94 26.99 14.63 8.30
N HIS A 95 25.85 15.26 7.98
CA HIS A 95 25.43 16.54 8.58
C HIS A 95 24.57 16.39 9.85
N PHE A 96 24.07 15.18 10.15
CA PHE A 96 23.34 14.89 11.39
C PHE A 96 24.28 14.46 12.51
N ARG A 97 24.98 15.41 13.13
CA ARG A 97 25.66 15.25 14.40
C ARG A 97 24.65 15.29 15.54
N GLY A 98 24.08 14.15 15.88
CA GLY A 98 23.25 13.98 17.07
C GLY A 98 22.82 12.52 17.19
N SER A 99 23.20 11.83 18.24
CA SER A 99 22.85 10.52 18.84
C SER A 99 22.09 9.41 18.08
N ASP A 100 21.76 9.58 16.80
CA ASP A 100 20.96 8.66 15.98
C ASP A 100 21.78 8.06 14.83
N GLU A 101 23.05 7.69 15.06
CA GLU A 101 23.83 6.95 14.08
C GLU A 101 23.27 5.55 13.92
N ILE A 102 22.96 5.20 12.66
CA ILE A 102 22.58 3.84 12.28
C ILE A 102 23.79 2.94 12.54
N PRO A 103 23.64 1.87 13.33
CA PRO A 103 24.74 0.92 13.56
C PRO A 103 25.23 0.35 12.22
N PRO A 104 26.55 0.18 12.05
CA PRO A 104 27.13 -0.36 10.80
C PRO A 104 26.49 -1.69 10.39
N GLU A 105 26.15 -2.53 11.36
CA GLU A 105 25.55 -3.85 11.17
C GLU A 105 24.14 -3.77 10.59
N LEU A 106 23.41 -2.68 10.84
CA LEU A 106 22.03 -2.46 10.36
C LEU A 106 21.98 -1.56 9.12
N PHE A 107 23.13 -1.06 8.64
CA PHE A 107 23.18 -0.15 7.50
C PHE A 107 22.67 -0.80 6.20
N GLU A 108 22.95 -2.08 5.99
CA GLU A 108 22.45 -2.83 4.84
C GLU A 108 20.92 -2.91 4.85
N ILE A 109 20.32 -3.21 6.01
CA ILE A 109 18.86 -3.27 6.15
C ILE A 109 18.25 -1.89 5.94
N PHE A 110 18.85 -0.84 6.49
CA PHE A 110 18.42 0.53 6.25
C PHE A 110 18.43 0.88 4.76
N THR A 111 19.50 0.55 4.05
CA THR A 111 19.62 0.78 2.61
C THR A 111 18.52 0.05 1.85
N GLN A 112 18.24 -1.21 2.20
CA GLN A 112 17.16 -1.98 1.58
C GLN A 112 15.78 -1.36 1.82
N LEU A 113 15.53 -0.74 2.98
CA LEU A 113 14.29 -0.01 3.25
C LEU A 113 14.16 1.23 2.35
N ILE A 114 15.25 1.97 2.17
CA ILE A 114 15.28 3.15 1.28
C ILE A 114 15.11 2.74 -0.18
N ASP A 115 15.77 1.67 -0.63
CA ASP A 115 15.63 1.13 -1.98
C ASP A 115 14.22 0.60 -2.27
N ALA A 116 13.49 0.21 -1.22
CA ALA A 116 12.07 -0.14 -1.29
C ALA A 116 11.13 1.10 -1.27
N ASP A 117 11.63 2.30 -1.57
CA ASP A 117 10.88 3.57 -1.58
C ASP A 117 10.32 3.98 -0.20
N MET A 118 10.90 3.47 0.91
CA MET A 118 10.49 3.87 2.25
C MET A 118 11.01 5.29 2.57
N GLU A 119 10.19 6.11 3.20
CA GLU A 119 10.61 7.44 3.67
C GLU A 119 11.73 7.30 4.72
N ASP A 120 12.78 8.12 4.62
CA ASP A 120 13.98 8.08 5.49
C ASP A 120 13.62 8.10 6.98
N GLU A 121 12.66 8.92 7.38
CA GLU A 121 12.21 9.05 8.76
C GLU A 121 11.62 7.72 9.29
N ILE A 122 10.76 7.07 8.51
CA ILE A 122 10.15 5.78 8.88
C ILE A 122 11.20 4.66 8.91
N ALA A 123 12.11 4.65 7.94
CA ALA A 123 13.20 3.68 7.91
C ALA A 123 14.09 3.80 9.17
N ARG A 124 14.41 5.03 9.60
CA ARG A 124 15.17 5.29 10.85
C ARG A 124 14.41 4.83 12.08
N GLU A 125 13.13 5.15 12.20
CA GLU A 125 12.29 4.70 13.31
C GLU A 125 12.28 3.18 13.43
N LEU A 126 12.16 2.46 12.31
CA LEU A 126 12.21 1.00 12.27
C LEU A 126 13.58 0.46 12.70
N ILE A 127 14.68 1.02 12.19
CA ILE A 127 16.03 0.61 12.56
C ILE A 127 16.31 0.90 14.03
N PHE A 128 15.86 2.04 14.54
CA PHE A 128 16.00 2.39 15.95
C PHE A 128 15.18 1.44 16.85
N GLY A 129 13.94 1.14 16.47
CA GLY A 129 13.11 0.15 17.15
C GLY A 129 13.72 -1.26 17.12
N LEU A 130 14.30 -1.66 15.97
CA LEU A 130 15.02 -2.92 15.83
C LEU A 130 16.22 -2.98 16.81
N ARG A 131 17.04 -1.92 16.87
CA ARG A 131 18.17 -1.82 17.79
C ARG A 131 17.75 -1.94 19.26
N GLN A 132 16.59 -1.40 19.64
CA GLN A 132 16.10 -1.49 21.02
C GLN A 132 15.60 -2.88 21.39
N LYS A 133 15.02 -3.62 20.45
CA LYS A 133 14.39 -4.92 20.68
C LYS A 133 15.33 -6.10 20.43
N ALA A 134 16.33 -5.95 19.57
CA ALA A 134 17.25 -7.00 19.17
C ALA A 134 18.39 -7.19 20.18
N THR A 135 18.83 -8.44 20.36
CA THR A 135 20.08 -8.74 21.08
C THR A 135 21.30 -8.45 20.19
N PRO A 136 22.50 -8.23 20.76
CA PRO A 136 23.72 -8.04 19.96
C PRO A 136 23.99 -9.18 18.96
N GLU A 137 23.64 -10.41 19.32
CA GLU A 137 23.79 -11.60 18.46
C GLU A 137 22.81 -11.54 17.27
N GLN A 138 21.57 -11.09 17.51
CA GLN A 138 20.59 -10.91 16.45
C GLN A 138 20.95 -9.77 15.50
N ILE A 139 21.56 -8.69 16.01
CA ILE A 139 22.06 -7.58 15.19
C ILE A 139 23.20 -8.03 14.28
N ALA A 140 24.09 -8.90 14.79
CA ALA A 140 25.21 -9.43 14.03
C ALA A 140 24.78 -10.42 12.93
N ASP A 141 23.59 -11.02 13.03
CA ASP A 141 23.02 -11.93 12.03
C ASP A 141 22.00 -11.19 11.14
N PRO A 142 22.32 -10.94 9.86
CA PRO A 142 21.40 -10.26 8.93
C PRO A 142 20.05 -10.97 8.76
N THR A 143 20.04 -12.32 8.85
CA THR A 143 18.81 -13.10 8.72
C THR A 143 17.90 -12.92 9.94
N ALA A 144 18.48 -12.99 11.13
CA ALA A 144 17.75 -12.77 12.38
C ALA A 144 17.22 -11.33 12.47
N SER A 145 18.04 -10.34 12.09
CA SER A 145 17.64 -8.92 12.05
C SER A 145 16.47 -8.67 11.08
N ARG A 146 16.50 -9.26 9.89
CA ARG A 146 15.38 -9.15 8.92
C ARG A 146 14.11 -9.81 9.43
N ALA A 147 14.22 -10.99 10.03
CA ALA A 147 13.08 -11.71 10.60
C ALA A 147 12.44 -10.90 11.73
N LEU A 148 13.25 -10.33 12.63
CA LEU A 148 12.77 -9.49 13.72
C LEU A 148 12.12 -8.19 13.19
N LEU A 149 12.73 -7.53 12.20
CA LEU A 149 12.16 -6.36 11.55
C LEU A 149 10.81 -6.69 10.90
N SER A 150 10.70 -7.82 10.18
CA SER A 150 9.44 -8.25 9.59
C SER A 150 8.36 -8.47 10.65
N ALA A 151 8.70 -9.11 11.77
CA ALA A 151 7.78 -9.33 12.88
C ALA A 151 7.35 -8.00 13.54
N MET A 152 8.26 -7.03 13.67
CA MET A 152 7.93 -5.69 14.17
C MET A 152 6.95 -4.99 13.25
N VAL A 153 7.26 -4.94 11.94
CA VAL A 153 6.38 -4.34 10.94
C VAL A 153 5.01 -5.02 10.92
N GLU A 154 4.99 -6.35 11.01
CA GLU A 154 3.73 -7.12 11.05
C GLU A 154 2.91 -6.79 12.31
N SER A 155 3.55 -6.62 13.47
CA SER A 155 2.88 -6.24 14.71
C SER A 155 2.33 -4.81 14.70
N ASP A 156 2.99 -3.92 13.97
CA ASP A 156 2.59 -2.51 13.85
C ASP A 156 1.47 -2.30 12.83
N ILE A 157 1.24 -3.26 11.91
CA ILE A 157 0.11 -3.23 11.00
C ILE A 157 -1.14 -3.73 11.73
N ARG A 158 -2.00 -2.79 12.12
CA ARG A 158 -3.30 -3.15 12.71
C ARG A 158 -4.24 -3.67 11.65
N CYS A 159 -4.49 -4.97 11.69
CA CYS A 159 -5.55 -5.58 10.89
C CYS A 159 -6.84 -5.61 11.70
N THR A 160 -7.92 -5.04 11.16
CA THR A 160 -9.26 -5.23 11.74
C THR A 160 -9.78 -6.62 11.42
N SER A 161 -10.76 -7.04 12.20
CA SER A 161 -11.58 -8.21 11.85
C SER A 161 -12.21 -8.02 10.46
N PRO A 162 -12.44 -9.09 9.70
CA PRO A 162 -13.23 -9.01 8.48
C PRO A 162 -14.62 -8.43 8.77
N ILE A 163 -15.32 -7.98 7.71
CA ILE A 163 -16.72 -7.56 7.84
C ILE A 163 -17.50 -8.66 8.53
N LEU A 164 -17.97 -8.38 9.74
CA LEU A 164 -18.74 -9.35 10.52
C LEU A 164 -20.21 -9.20 10.18
N VAL A 165 -20.82 -10.29 9.73
CA VAL A 165 -22.25 -10.34 9.39
C VAL A 165 -22.93 -11.28 10.36
N GLU A 166 -23.89 -10.76 11.12
CA GLU A 166 -24.71 -11.53 12.05
C GLU A 166 -26.10 -11.77 11.43
N PRO A 167 -26.56 -13.02 11.35
CA PRO A 167 -27.88 -13.31 10.81
C PRO A 167 -28.99 -12.52 11.54
N GLY A 168 -29.84 -11.86 10.77
CA GLY A 168 -30.93 -11.04 11.32
C GLY A 168 -30.54 -9.62 11.73
N HIS A 169 -29.26 -9.24 11.65
CA HIS A 169 -28.79 -7.88 11.83
C HIS A 169 -28.22 -7.38 10.51
N ARG A 170 -28.95 -6.48 9.85
CA ARG A 170 -28.52 -5.90 8.58
C ARG A 170 -27.27 -5.06 8.80
N ARG A 171 -26.21 -5.35 8.02
CA ARG A 171 -24.99 -4.55 7.94
C ARG A 171 -24.87 -3.90 6.57
N ILE A 172 -24.56 -2.62 6.56
CA ILE A 172 -24.37 -1.81 5.34
C ILE A 172 -22.92 -1.37 5.27
N VAL A 173 -22.23 -1.77 4.21
CA VAL A 173 -20.80 -1.48 4.01
C VAL A 173 -20.61 -0.76 2.68
N ALA A 174 -19.97 0.40 2.70
CA ALA A 174 -19.69 1.18 1.51
C ALA A 174 -18.20 1.17 1.17
N LEU A 175 -17.87 1.00 -0.12
CA LEU A 175 -16.52 1.13 -0.64
C LEU A 175 -16.35 2.47 -1.33
N VAL A 176 -15.43 3.30 -0.85
CA VAL A 176 -15.14 4.64 -1.37
C VAL A 176 -13.68 4.75 -1.83
N GLY A 177 -13.35 5.76 -2.61
CA GLY A 177 -11.96 6.00 -3.03
C GLY A 177 -11.82 6.46 -4.47
N PRO A 178 -10.59 6.68 -4.96
CA PRO A 178 -10.29 7.19 -6.29
C PRO A 178 -10.78 6.29 -7.43
N THR A 179 -10.75 6.82 -8.65
CA THR A 179 -11.03 6.02 -9.85
C THR A 179 -9.89 5.02 -10.10
N GLY A 180 -10.25 3.80 -10.53
CA GLY A 180 -9.27 2.78 -10.94
C GLY A 180 -8.58 2.01 -9.80
N VAL A 181 -8.92 2.28 -8.54
CA VAL A 181 -8.35 1.56 -7.38
C VAL A 181 -8.96 0.15 -7.17
N GLY A 182 -9.99 -0.24 -7.91
CA GLY A 182 -10.56 -1.59 -7.84
C GLY A 182 -11.81 -1.74 -6.97
N LYS A 183 -12.56 -0.67 -6.62
CA LYS A 183 -13.78 -0.74 -5.79
C LYS A 183 -14.79 -1.76 -6.27
N THR A 184 -15.30 -1.60 -7.49
CA THR A 184 -16.31 -2.47 -8.09
C THR A 184 -15.82 -3.93 -8.18
N THR A 185 -14.54 -4.14 -8.54
CA THR A 185 -13.93 -5.48 -8.56
C THR A 185 -13.85 -6.10 -7.15
N THR A 186 -13.52 -5.29 -6.15
CA THR A 186 -13.46 -5.75 -4.75
C THR A 186 -14.84 -6.11 -4.23
N ILE A 187 -15.87 -5.30 -4.54
CA ILE A 187 -17.26 -5.60 -4.20
C ILE A 187 -17.70 -6.94 -4.82
N ALA A 188 -17.41 -7.16 -6.10
CA ALA A 188 -17.74 -8.42 -6.75
C ALA A 188 -17.08 -9.63 -6.08
N LYS A 189 -15.80 -9.52 -5.70
CA LYS A 189 -15.07 -10.57 -4.97
C LYS A 189 -15.64 -10.80 -3.57
N LEU A 190 -15.94 -9.74 -2.82
CA LEU A 190 -16.56 -9.84 -1.50
C LEU A 190 -17.94 -10.47 -1.59
N ALA A 191 -18.76 -10.03 -2.54
CA ALA A 191 -20.09 -10.57 -2.76
C ALA A 191 -20.06 -12.07 -3.09
N ALA A 192 -19.15 -12.49 -3.97
CA ALA A 192 -18.97 -13.90 -4.28
C ALA A 192 -18.58 -14.73 -3.04
N ASN A 193 -17.64 -14.22 -2.24
CA ASN A 193 -17.21 -14.91 -1.02
C ASN A 193 -18.37 -15.03 -0.01
N PHE A 194 -19.03 -13.93 0.35
CA PHE A 194 -20.12 -13.94 1.32
C PHE A 194 -21.30 -14.77 0.84
N ARG A 195 -21.65 -14.70 -0.44
CA ARG A 195 -22.81 -15.45 -0.97
C ARG A 195 -22.52 -16.93 -1.19
N LEU A 196 -21.40 -17.26 -1.85
CA LEU A 196 -21.13 -18.64 -2.29
C LEU A 196 -20.46 -19.48 -1.20
N ARG A 197 -19.56 -18.88 -0.41
CA ARG A 197 -18.83 -19.59 0.64
C ARG A 197 -19.57 -19.56 1.97
N ASP A 198 -20.05 -18.39 2.37
CA ASP A 198 -20.60 -18.17 3.70
C ASP A 198 -22.15 -18.23 3.71
N GLY A 199 -22.80 -18.28 2.53
CA GLY A 199 -24.26 -18.43 2.41
C GLY A 199 -25.07 -17.22 2.89
N ILE A 200 -24.46 -16.04 3.00
CA ILE A 200 -25.08 -14.85 3.56
C ILE A 200 -26.14 -14.30 2.62
N LYS A 201 -27.25 -13.86 3.17
CA LYS A 201 -28.31 -13.14 2.44
C LYS A 201 -27.85 -11.70 2.23
N MET A 202 -27.51 -11.36 1.00
CA MET A 202 -26.95 -10.06 0.72
C MET A 202 -27.46 -9.44 -0.58
N GLY A 203 -27.22 -8.14 -0.74
CA GLY A 203 -27.56 -7.39 -1.95
C GLY A 203 -26.50 -6.35 -2.27
N LEU A 204 -26.59 -5.81 -3.48
CA LEU A 204 -25.70 -4.79 -4.00
C LEU A 204 -26.47 -3.50 -4.28
N VAL A 205 -25.86 -2.36 -3.93
CA VAL A 205 -26.34 -1.03 -4.32
C VAL A 205 -25.19 -0.34 -5.04
N THR A 206 -25.44 0.33 -6.16
CA THR A 206 -24.45 1.19 -6.79
C THR A 206 -24.95 2.61 -6.94
N VAL A 207 -24.07 3.57 -6.60
CA VAL A 207 -24.26 5.00 -6.84
C VAL A 207 -23.32 5.51 -7.96
N ASP A 208 -22.60 4.61 -8.66
CA ASP A 208 -21.76 4.96 -9.81
C ASP A 208 -22.57 5.02 -11.10
N THR A 209 -23.50 5.96 -11.18
CA THR A 209 -24.40 6.14 -12.34
C THR A 209 -23.74 6.84 -13.52
N TYR A 210 -22.57 7.47 -13.31
CA TYR A 210 -21.84 8.15 -14.38
C TYR A 210 -21.17 7.19 -15.38
N ARG A 211 -20.85 5.99 -14.93
CA ARG A 211 -20.14 4.99 -15.74
C ARG A 211 -21.08 3.83 -16.07
N ILE A 212 -21.84 3.98 -17.16
CA ILE A 212 -22.81 2.96 -17.62
C ILE A 212 -22.17 1.56 -17.65
N ALA A 213 -20.97 1.44 -18.22
CA ALA A 213 -20.24 0.16 -18.28
C ALA A 213 -19.92 -0.44 -16.89
N ALA A 214 -19.71 0.38 -15.85
CA ALA A 214 -19.46 -0.11 -14.50
C ALA A 214 -20.74 -0.67 -13.87
N VAL A 215 -21.88 0.00 -14.10
CA VAL A 215 -23.19 -0.50 -13.66
C VAL A 215 -23.51 -1.85 -14.30
N GLU A 216 -23.32 -1.97 -15.61
CA GLU A 216 -23.56 -3.23 -16.35
C GLU A 216 -22.60 -4.34 -15.92
N GLN A 217 -21.34 -4.00 -15.65
CA GLN A 217 -20.37 -4.95 -15.12
C GLN A 217 -20.80 -5.48 -13.74
N LEU A 218 -21.21 -4.60 -12.83
CA LEU A 218 -21.67 -5.02 -11.50
C LEU A 218 -22.97 -5.81 -11.59
N ARG A 219 -23.88 -5.45 -12.51
CA ARG A 219 -25.11 -6.19 -12.80
C ARG A 219 -24.82 -7.61 -13.25
N THR A 220 -23.88 -7.77 -14.19
CA THR A 220 -23.47 -9.10 -14.66
C THR A 220 -22.94 -9.97 -13.51
N TYR A 221 -22.13 -9.41 -12.61
CA TYR A 221 -21.69 -10.15 -11.43
C TYR A 221 -22.86 -10.50 -10.50
N ALA A 222 -23.78 -9.56 -10.24
CA ALA A 222 -24.95 -9.81 -9.42
C ALA A 222 -25.82 -10.94 -9.97
N GLU A 223 -26.04 -10.97 -11.29
CA GLU A 223 -26.78 -12.03 -11.98
C GLU A 223 -26.09 -13.41 -11.88
N ILE A 224 -24.76 -13.46 -12.08
CA ILE A 224 -24.00 -14.71 -11.99
C ILE A 224 -24.11 -15.35 -10.60
N ILE A 225 -24.11 -14.53 -9.53
CA ILE A 225 -24.13 -15.01 -8.14
C ILE A 225 -25.53 -14.93 -7.51
N ASP A 226 -26.53 -14.63 -8.30
CA ASP A 226 -27.96 -14.54 -7.90
C ASP A 226 -28.17 -13.60 -6.72
N LEU A 227 -27.81 -12.31 -6.91
CA LEU A 227 -27.99 -11.26 -5.92
C LEU A 227 -28.92 -10.14 -6.43
N PRO A 228 -29.79 -9.60 -5.57
CA PRO A 228 -30.52 -8.39 -5.87
C PRO A 228 -29.55 -7.21 -5.96
N MET A 229 -29.73 -6.38 -7.00
CA MET A 229 -28.95 -5.16 -7.21
C MET A 229 -29.86 -3.97 -7.45
N LYS A 230 -29.53 -2.84 -6.83
CA LYS A 230 -30.19 -1.55 -7.01
C LYS A 230 -29.22 -0.51 -7.55
N VAL A 231 -29.72 0.35 -8.43
CA VAL A 231 -28.99 1.52 -8.94
C VAL A 231 -29.67 2.76 -8.35
N VAL A 232 -28.87 3.63 -7.75
CA VAL A 232 -29.38 4.77 -6.95
C VAL A 232 -28.68 6.05 -7.41
N THR A 233 -29.43 7.11 -7.62
CA THR A 233 -28.94 8.39 -8.13
C THR A 233 -29.00 9.53 -7.10
N ASN A 234 -29.83 9.38 -6.10
CA ASN A 234 -30.08 10.41 -5.08
C ASN A 234 -30.39 9.80 -3.71
N PRO A 235 -30.34 10.60 -2.62
CA PRO A 235 -30.58 10.11 -1.25
C PRO A 235 -31.95 9.47 -1.05
N GLN A 236 -32.99 9.95 -1.74
CA GLN A 236 -34.34 9.39 -1.61
C GLN A 236 -34.44 7.99 -2.20
N GLU A 237 -33.84 7.78 -3.39
CA GLU A 237 -33.73 6.45 -4.00
C GLU A 237 -32.88 5.50 -3.15
N MET A 238 -31.85 6.02 -2.45
CA MET A 238 -31.04 5.22 -1.52
C MET A 238 -31.91 4.63 -0.42
N ARG A 239 -32.72 5.47 0.24
CA ARG A 239 -33.64 5.03 1.30
C ARG A 239 -34.60 3.97 0.79
N GLN A 240 -35.25 4.23 -0.36
CA GLN A 240 -36.18 3.27 -0.97
C GLN A 240 -35.49 1.94 -1.31
N ALA A 241 -34.28 1.97 -1.89
CA ALA A 241 -33.52 0.77 -2.22
C ALA A 241 -33.18 -0.05 -0.97
N LEU A 242 -32.80 0.60 0.13
CA LEU A 242 -32.50 -0.07 1.39
C LEU A 242 -33.76 -0.66 2.05
N ASP A 243 -34.91 -0.01 1.92
CA ASP A 243 -36.20 -0.55 2.39
C ASP A 243 -36.61 -1.78 1.58
N GLU A 244 -36.43 -1.77 0.27
CA GLU A 244 -36.68 -2.95 -0.58
C GLU A 244 -35.73 -4.12 -0.29
N LEU A 245 -34.54 -3.84 0.27
CA LEU A 245 -33.53 -4.83 0.67
C LEU A 245 -33.56 -5.15 2.18
N ALA A 246 -34.58 -4.74 2.91
CA ALA A 246 -34.64 -4.86 4.38
C ALA A 246 -34.51 -6.29 4.94
N GLY A 247 -34.82 -7.32 4.14
CA GLY A 247 -34.70 -8.73 4.54
C GLY A 247 -33.31 -9.36 4.38
N LEU A 248 -32.28 -8.55 4.04
CA LEU A 248 -30.92 -9.02 3.82
C LEU A 248 -30.02 -8.71 5.02
N ASP A 249 -29.05 -9.57 5.26
CA ASP A 249 -28.10 -9.46 6.36
C ASP A 249 -26.89 -8.57 5.99
N LEU A 250 -26.56 -8.44 4.70
CA LEU A 250 -25.44 -7.59 4.21
C LEU A 250 -25.85 -6.81 2.96
N ILE A 251 -25.54 -5.52 2.94
CA ILE A 251 -25.65 -4.69 1.75
C ILE A 251 -24.28 -4.08 1.46
N LEU A 252 -23.75 -4.30 0.25
CA LEU A 252 -22.51 -3.66 -0.22
C LEU A 252 -22.87 -2.52 -1.17
N ILE A 253 -22.33 -1.32 -0.88
CA ILE A 253 -22.54 -0.11 -1.69
C ILE A 253 -21.30 0.18 -2.52
N ASP A 254 -21.43 0.08 -3.86
CA ASP A 254 -20.40 0.53 -4.81
C ASP A 254 -20.55 2.01 -5.10
N THR A 255 -19.44 2.75 -5.03
CA THR A 255 -19.45 4.19 -5.25
C THR A 255 -18.61 4.59 -6.45
N ALA A 256 -19.01 5.69 -7.10
CA ALA A 256 -18.21 6.31 -8.15
C ALA A 256 -16.81 6.67 -7.63
N GLY A 257 -15.79 6.41 -8.46
CA GLY A 257 -14.45 6.91 -8.17
C GLY A 257 -14.43 8.44 -8.19
N ARG A 258 -13.98 9.04 -7.11
CA ARG A 258 -13.87 10.51 -6.99
C ARG A 258 -12.40 10.91 -6.91
N SER A 259 -12.04 12.00 -7.59
CA SER A 259 -10.72 12.58 -7.38
C SER A 259 -10.59 13.09 -5.95
N PRO A 260 -9.46 12.83 -5.26
CA PRO A 260 -9.23 13.42 -3.94
C PRO A 260 -9.27 14.95 -3.93
N ARG A 261 -9.13 15.60 -5.08
CA ARG A 261 -9.18 17.07 -5.22
C ARG A 261 -10.59 17.62 -5.45
N ASP A 262 -11.59 16.75 -5.59
CA ASP A 262 -12.97 17.13 -5.88
C ASP A 262 -13.81 17.11 -4.59
N GLU A 263 -13.55 18.06 -3.72
CA GLU A 263 -14.24 18.18 -2.43
C GLU A 263 -15.78 18.23 -2.56
N PRO A 264 -16.38 18.98 -3.51
CA PRO A 264 -17.84 18.99 -3.68
C PRO A 264 -18.42 17.60 -3.92
N ARG A 265 -17.73 16.78 -4.74
CA ARG A 265 -18.18 15.42 -5.04
C ARG A 265 -17.99 14.46 -3.86
N ILE A 266 -17.00 14.70 -3.00
CA ILE A 266 -16.82 13.95 -1.76
C ILE A 266 -17.93 14.30 -0.76
N GLN A 267 -18.34 15.56 -0.68
CA GLN A 267 -19.48 15.98 0.17
C GLN A 267 -20.83 15.42 -0.33
N GLU A 268 -21.04 15.38 -1.66
CA GLU A 268 -22.20 14.73 -2.25
C GLU A 268 -22.25 13.24 -1.88
N LEU A 269 -21.11 12.55 -1.99
CA LEU A 269 -20.97 11.15 -1.57
C LEU A 269 -21.28 10.99 -0.09
N LYS A 270 -20.75 11.86 0.77
CA LYS A 270 -21.03 11.85 2.20
C LYS A 270 -22.53 11.92 2.47
N THR A 271 -23.24 12.84 1.84
CA THR A 271 -24.70 12.97 1.99
C THR A 271 -25.44 11.68 1.62
N MET A 272 -24.99 10.99 0.57
CA MET A 272 -25.57 9.70 0.17
C MET A 272 -25.31 8.61 1.20
N LEU A 273 -24.11 8.57 1.79
CA LEU A 273 -23.73 7.57 2.80
C LEU A 273 -24.39 7.84 4.15
N ASP A 274 -24.50 9.12 4.55
CA ASP A 274 -25.22 9.53 5.76
C ASP A 274 -26.72 9.13 5.67
N GLU A 275 -27.33 9.26 4.49
CA GLU A 275 -28.72 8.85 4.25
C GLU A 275 -28.89 7.32 4.32
N ALA A 276 -27.87 6.58 3.93
CA ALA A 276 -27.86 5.12 3.99
C ALA A 276 -27.64 4.56 5.40
N ASP A 277 -27.28 5.39 6.37
CA ASP A 277 -26.90 4.98 7.74
C ASP A 277 -25.87 3.83 7.69
N VAL A 278 -24.75 4.06 6.97
CA VAL A 278 -23.74 3.04 6.65
C VAL A 278 -22.97 2.66 7.92
N ASP A 279 -22.92 1.36 8.25
CA ASP A 279 -22.18 0.85 9.41
C ASP A 279 -20.67 0.92 9.24
N GLU A 280 -20.18 0.65 8.02
CA GLU A 280 -18.74 0.66 7.72
C GLU A 280 -18.47 1.35 6.38
N ILE A 281 -17.50 2.25 6.37
CA ILE A 281 -17.01 2.93 5.16
C ILE A 281 -15.56 2.54 4.96
N HIS A 282 -15.28 1.80 3.89
CA HIS A 282 -13.94 1.33 3.58
C HIS A 282 -13.33 2.16 2.45
N VAL A 283 -12.19 2.83 2.73
CA VAL A 283 -11.41 3.49 1.67
C VAL A 283 -10.57 2.46 0.93
N VAL A 284 -10.79 2.36 -0.37
CA VAL A 284 -10.03 1.47 -1.24
C VAL A 284 -8.84 2.22 -1.83
N LEU A 285 -7.64 1.71 -1.62
CA LEU A 285 -6.37 2.27 -2.06
C LEU A 285 -5.62 1.25 -2.92
N SER A 286 -5.06 1.69 -4.03
CA SER A 286 -4.16 0.85 -4.82
C SER A 286 -2.72 1.00 -4.33
N LEU A 287 -2.02 -0.11 -4.09
CA LEU A 287 -0.60 -0.11 -3.74
C LEU A 287 0.31 0.32 -4.90
N THR A 288 -0.20 0.37 -6.14
CA THR A 288 0.53 0.91 -7.29
C THR A 288 0.58 2.45 -7.29
N ALA A 289 -0.21 3.10 -6.44
CA ALA A 289 -0.19 4.56 -6.32
C ALA A 289 1.04 5.04 -5.53
N SER A 290 1.50 6.27 -5.81
CA SER A 290 2.58 6.88 -5.02
C SER A 290 2.12 7.15 -3.58
N VAL A 291 3.06 7.13 -2.63
CA VAL A 291 2.81 7.43 -1.20
C VAL A 291 2.10 8.78 -1.05
N ARG A 292 2.54 9.81 -1.79
CA ARG A 292 1.90 11.13 -1.81
C ARG A 292 0.43 11.08 -2.22
N SER A 293 0.11 10.28 -3.26
CA SER A 293 -1.27 10.13 -3.73
C SER A 293 -2.14 9.41 -2.70
N ILE A 294 -1.61 8.39 -2.05
CA ILE A 294 -2.28 7.65 -0.99
C ILE A 294 -2.56 8.56 0.21
N ARG A 295 -1.54 9.32 0.67
CA ARG A 295 -1.69 10.29 1.77
C ARG A 295 -2.79 11.30 1.47
N MET A 296 -2.75 11.93 0.29
CA MET A 296 -3.78 12.88 -0.13
C MET A 296 -5.18 12.23 -0.19
N THR A 297 -5.27 10.97 -0.63
CA THR A 297 -6.55 10.25 -0.65
C THR A 297 -7.09 10.02 0.76
N CYS A 298 -6.26 9.58 1.70
CA CYS A 298 -6.65 9.41 3.10
C CYS A 298 -7.11 10.72 3.73
N GLU A 299 -6.41 11.83 3.43
CA GLU A 299 -6.78 13.17 3.91
C GLU A 299 -8.16 13.59 3.44
N GLN A 300 -8.40 13.52 2.16
CA GLN A 300 -9.63 14.02 1.56
C GLN A 300 -10.84 13.11 1.85
N PHE A 301 -10.64 11.79 1.77
CA PHE A 301 -11.70 10.84 2.12
C PHE A 301 -11.94 10.72 3.63
N GLY A 302 -11.10 11.32 4.48
CA GLY A 302 -11.39 11.51 5.90
C GLY A 302 -12.71 12.21 6.16
N ALA A 303 -13.17 13.05 5.23
CA ALA A 303 -14.46 13.76 5.33
C ALA A 303 -15.70 12.83 5.40
N VAL A 304 -15.61 11.59 4.88
CA VAL A 304 -16.68 10.59 4.95
C VAL A 304 -16.58 9.67 6.18
N ASN A 305 -15.69 9.95 7.12
CA ASN A 305 -15.46 9.18 8.34
C ASN A 305 -15.21 7.68 8.08
N PRO A 306 -14.17 7.32 7.32
CA PRO A 306 -13.89 5.92 7.02
C PRO A 306 -13.58 5.12 8.28
N THR A 307 -14.06 3.88 8.34
CA THR A 307 -13.85 2.95 9.45
C THR A 307 -12.72 1.97 9.17
N ALA A 308 -12.41 1.72 7.89
CA ALA A 308 -11.40 0.76 7.47
C ALA A 308 -10.77 1.12 6.12
N LEU A 309 -9.73 0.37 5.76
CA LEU A 309 -9.04 0.47 4.49
C LEU A 309 -8.98 -0.89 3.80
N ILE A 310 -9.06 -0.84 2.49
CA ILE A 310 -8.79 -1.99 1.62
C ILE A 310 -7.62 -1.65 0.71
N LEU A 311 -6.57 -2.44 0.78
CA LEU A 311 -5.42 -2.33 -0.11
C LEU A 311 -5.59 -3.30 -1.28
N THR A 312 -5.48 -2.79 -2.49
CA THR A 312 -5.65 -3.56 -3.73
C THR A 312 -4.37 -3.58 -4.55
N LYS A 313 -4.31 -4.46 -5.55
CA LYS A 313 -3.20 -4.61 -6.49
C LYS A 313 -1.87 -4.87 -5.78
N LEU A 314 -1.91 -5.72 -4.78
CA LEU A 314 -0.74 -6.15 -4.03
C LEU A 314 0.27 -6.92 -4.91
N ASP A 315 -0.24 -7.58 -5.92
CA ASP A 315 0.49 -8.34 -6.95
C ASP A 315 1.18 -7.47 -8.01
N GLU A 316 0.76 -6.19 -8.11
CA GLU A 316 1.32 -5.22 -9.07
C GLU A 316 2.29 -4.20 -8.40
N ALA A 317 2.47 -4.25 -7.07
CA ALA A 317 3.19 -3.24 -6.27
C ALA A 317 4.65 -3.58 -6.00
#